data_cd2a53526433290333bed98563fc55da
#
_entry.id   cd2a53526433290333bed98563fc55da
#
_cell.length_a   1.000
_cell.length_b   1.000
_cell.length_c   1.000
_cell.angle_alpha   90.00
_cell.angle_beta   90.00
_cell.angle_gamma   90.00
#
_symmetry.space_group_name_H-M   'P 1'
#
loop_
_entity.id
_entity.type
_entity.pdbx_description
1 polymer ?
#
loop_
_entity_poly.entity_id
_entity_poly.type
_entity_poly.pdbx_seq_one_letter_code
_entity_poly.pdbx_strand_id
1 'polypeptide(L)'
;AIAVDMHDLNVKQDTKLKPSNNPNCLYYLHEASTVPVTLQGKNVILGDEAPKITLQTNQPIKMLRNFTAREITFQRPLVTNGKDAGSAWTTVSLPFVPDAIKINNQPAESHVYNFIHEQENKLYFNTTQHIEAFCPYLLEIRHIHYTTADMILTIHGKDVEVNQQVKSVLGSDNYNFVGTIEQHQPVSAYLYN
;
A
#
# COMPACT_ATOMS: atom_id res chain seq x y z
N ALA A 1 15.54 -10.61 0.48
CA ALA A 1 14.96 -10.18 1.77
C ALA A 1 13.69 -9.35 1.52
N ILE A 2 12.76 -9.38 2.48
CA ILE A 2 11.53 -8.56 2.49
C ILE A 2 11.65 -7.40 3.48
N ALA A 3 12.47 -7.55 4.50
CA ALA A 3 12.92 -6.50 5.41
C ALA A 3 14.33 -6.83 5.90
N VAL A 4 15.09 -5.80 6.26
CA VAL A 4 16.45 -5.91 6.80
C VAL A 4 16.54 -5.01 8.02
N ASP A 5 16.77 -5.59 9.18
CA ASP A 5 16.92 -4.87 10.45
C ASP A 5 18.40 -4.69 10.77
N MET A 6 18.85 -3.45 10.74
CA MET A 6 20.19 -3.01 11.14
C MET A 6 20.08 -1.84 12.13
N HIS A 7 18.95 -1.74 12.84
CA HIS A 7 18.66 -0.65 13.74
C HIS A 7 19.69 -0.51 14.89
N ASP A 8 20.30 -1.63 15.29
CA ASP A 8 21.33 -1.61 16.35
C ASP A 8 22.75 -1.38 15.79
N LEU A 9 22.88 -1.16 14.48
CA LEU A 9 24.15 -0.98 13.82
C LEU A 9 24.32 0.43 13.25
N ASN A 10 25.37 1.13 13.65
CA ASN A 10 25.72 2.41 13.05
C ASN A 10 26.42 2.19 11.70
N VAL A 11 25.61 2.14 10.64
CA VAL A 11 26.06 1.88 9.27
C VAL A 11 26.65 3.14 8.65
N LYS A 12 27.76 3.01 7.91
CA LYS A 12 28.45 4.13 7.24
C LYS A 12 28.17 4.13 5.74
N GLN A 13 28.40 5.28 5.10
CA GLN A 13 28.12 5.51 3.69
C GLN A 13 28.87 4.53 2.77
N ASP A 14 30.08 4.15 3.12
CA ASP A 14 30.95 3.24 2.39
C ASP A 14 30.69 1.74 2.70
N THR A 15 29.77 1.45 3.61
CA THR A 15 29.38 0.08 3.95
C THR A 15 28.83 -0.62 2.70
N LYS A 16 29.43 -1.72 2.34
CA LYS A 16 29.02 -2.52 1.18
C LYS A 16 27.88 -3.46 1.57
N LEU A 17 26.66 -3.06 1.30
CA LEU A 17 25.49 -3.90 1.45
C LEU A 17 24.99 -4.37 0.08
N LYS A 18 24.54 -5.60 0.00
CA LYS A 18 23.86 -6.12 -1.20
C LYS A 18 22.35 -5.85 -1.06
N PRO A 19 21.78 -4.93 -1.85
CA PRO A 19 20.36 -4.67 -1.80
C PRO A 19 19.53 -5.89 -2.18
N SER A 20 18.34 -6.01 -1.61
CA SER A 20 17.35 -7.01 -2.02
C SER A 20 16.83 -6.70 -3.44
N ASN A 21 16.50 -7.74 -4.20
CA ASN A 21 15.79 -7.61 -5.47
C ASN A 21 14.31 -7.29 -5.29
N ASN A 22 13.78 -7.44 -4.06
CA ASN A 22 12.41 -7.03 -3.76
C ASN A 22 12.33 -5.50 -3.65
N PRO A 23 11.56 -4.81 -4.52
CA PRO A 23 11.42 -3.35 -4.47
C PRO A 23 10.75 -2.84 -3.19
N ASN A 24 9.94 -3.69 -2.53
CA ASN A 24 9.26 -3.35 -1.26
C ASN A 24 10.13 -3.61 -0.02
N CYS A 25 11.38 -4.08 -0.18
CA CYS A 25 12.23 -4.34 0.97
C CYS A 25 12.48 -3.06 1.78
N LEU A 26 12.16 -3.10 3.08
CA LEU A 26 12.39 -2.02 4.03
C LEU A 26 13.73 -2.24 4.74
N TYR A 27 14.55 -1.20 4.82
CA TYR A 27 15.87 -1.21 5.47
C TYR A 27 15.81 -0.31 6.71
N TYR A 28 15.80 -0.92 7.89
CA TYR A 28 15.79 -0.20 9.18
C TYR A 28 17.22 0.02 9.63
N LEU A 29 17.67 1.26 9.68
CA LEU A 29 19.00 1.67 10.12
C LEU A 29 18.91 2.44 11.42
N HIS A 30 19.98 2.41 12.21
CA HIS A 30 20.13 3.27 13.38
C HIS A 30 20.06 4.75 12.98
N GLU A 31 19.48 5.60 13.83
CA GLU A 31 19.32 7.05 13.56
C GLU A 31 20.64 7.76 13.24
N ALA A 32 21.75 7.35 13.88
CA ALA A 32 23.09 7.90 13.64
C ALA A 32 23.78 7.32 12.39
N SER A 33 23.10 6.44 11.61
CA SER A 33 23.70 5.88 10.40
C SER A 33 23.69 6.89 9.25
N THR A 34 24.65 6.70 8.35
CA THR A 34 24.63 7.36 7.05
C THR A 34 24.20 6.35 6.00
N VAL A 35 23.21 6.70 5.18
CA VAL A 35 22.66 5.77 4.17
C VAL A 35 23.76 5.33 3.22
N PRO A 36 24.04 4.02 3.14
CA PRO A 36 25.02 3.47 2.21
C PRO A 36 24.70 3.81 0.75
N VAL A 37 25.73 4.03 -0.05
CA VAL A 37 25.56 4.32 -1.49
C VAL A 37 24.74 3.25 -2.19
N THR A 38 24.91 1.98 -1.79
CA THR A 38 24.16 0.85 -2.35
C THR A 38 22.68 0.83 -2.02
N LEU A 39 22.24 1.59 -0.99
CA LEU A 39 20.84 1.71 -0.59
C LEU A 39 20.19 3.02 -1.06
N GLN A 40 20.89 3.86 -1.82
CA GLN A 40 20.29 5.06 -2.39
C GLN A 40 19.13 4.69 -3.31
N GLY A 41 17.99 5.39 -3.15
CA GLY A 41 16.76 5.11 -3.89
C GLY A 41 16.00 3.85 -3.45
N LYS A 42 16.42 3.22 -2.34
CA LYS A 42 15.68 2.13 -1.69
C LYS A 42 14.82 2.65 -0.54
N ASN A 43 13.93 1.83 -0.02
CA ASN A 43 13.07 2.15 1.12
C ASN A 43 13.88 2.08 2.42
N VAL A 44 14.51 3.17 2.79
CA VAL A 44 15.36 3.29 3.99
C VAL A 44 14.64 4.07 5.08
N ILE A 45 14.69 3.52 6.30
CA ILE A 45 14.18 4.12 7.53
C ILE A 45 15.39 4.36 8.43
N LEU A 46 15.60 5.61 8.86
CA LEU A 46 16.64 6.02 9.80
C LEU A 46 15.98 6.30 11.16
N GLY A 47 16.32 5.51 12.17
CA GLY A 47 15.55 5.51 13.41
C GLY A 47 14.09 5.17 13.12
N ASP A 48 13.21 6.15 13.37
CA ASP A 48 11.76 6.03 13.15
C ASP A 48 11.27 6.93 12.00
N GLU A 49 12.17 7.45 11.15
CA GLU A 49 11.81 8.32 10.03
C GLU A 49 12.27 7.78 8.68
N ALA A 50 11.40 7.89 7.67
CA ALA A 50 11.72 7.58 6.29
C ALA A 50 11.48 8.81 5.39
N PRO A 51 12.47 9.29 4.62
CA PRO A 51 12.26 10.41 3.71
C PRO A 51 11.32 10.03 2.56
N LYS A 52 11.42 8.80 2.07
CA LYS A 52 10.60 8.31 0.97
C LYS A 52 10.47 6.78 0.99
N ILE A 53 9.24 6.31 0.85
CA ILE A 53 8.90 4.89 0.72
C ILE A 53 8.11 4.70 -0.58
N THR A 54 8.46 3.68 -1.34
CA THR A 54 7.71 3.27 -2.54
C THR A 54 7.35 1.80 -2.43
N LEU A 55 6.06 1.51 -2.41
CA LEU A 55 5.51 0.17 -2.34
C LEU A 55 4.82 -0.19 -3.66
N GLN A 56 4.97 -1.42 -4.08
CA GLN A 56 4.35 -1.95 -5.30
C GLN A 56 3.47 -3.16 -4.96
N THR A 57 2.33 -3.27 -5.66
CA THR A 57 1.49 -4.46 -5.55
C THR A 57 2.25 -5.72 -6.03
N ASN A 58 1.78 -6.89 -5.59
CA ASN A 58 2.35 -8.20 -5.95
C ASN A 58 3.82 -8.40 -5.54
N GLN A 59 4.31 -7.57 -4.63
CA GLN A 59 5.63 -7.73 -4.03
C GLN A 59 5.47 -7.89 -2.52
N PRO A 60 6.17 -8.86 -1.92
CA PRO A 60 6.04 -9.07 -0.49
C PRO A 60 6.57 -7.88 0.29
N ILE A 61 5.85 -7.52 1.35
CA ILE A 61 6.22 -6.49 2.30
C ILE A 61 6.17 -7.03 3.71
N LYS A 62 7.07 -6.58 4.56
CA LYS A 62 7.05 -6.83 5.99
C LYS A 62 7.49 -5.59 6.75
N MET A 63 6.65 -5.14 7.67
CA MET A 63 6.96 -4.06 8.58
C MET A 63 7.44 -4.63 9.91
N LEU A 64 8.64 -4.26 10.32
CA LEU A 64 9.24 -4.72 11.58
C LEU A 64 8.99 -3.75 12.73
N ARG A 65 8.79 -2.47 12.43
CA ARG A 65 8.60 -1.37 13.39
C ARG A 65 7.66 -0.32 12.77
N ASN A 66 7.03 0.46 13.63
CA ASN A 66 6.33 1.67 13.23
C ASN A 66 7.35 2.73 12.82
N PHE A 67 6.99 3.59 11.89
CA PHE A 67 7.81 4.72 11.47
C PHE A 67 6.95 5.81 10.84
N THR A 68 7.50 7.02 10.72
CA THR A 68 6.89 8.13 9.99
C THR A 68 7.52 8.24 8.61
N ALA A 69 6.70 8.32 7.56
CA ALA A 69 7.17 8.57 6.19
C ALA A 69 6.83 9.99 5.78
N ARG A 70 7.85 10.77 5.32
CA ARG A 70 7.62 12.10 4.73
C ARG A 70 6.90 11.99 3.40
N GLU A 71 7.24 10.98 2.62
CA GLU A 71 6.52 10.57 1.42
C GLU A 71 6.39 9.05 1.41
N ILE A 72 5.17 8.56 1.17
CA ILE A 72 4.94 7.16 0.88
C ILE A 72 4.02 7.03 -0.34
N THR A 73 4.35 6.12 -1.23
CA THR A 73 3.52 5.81 -2.40
C THR A 73 3.27 4.32 -2.47
N PHE A 74 2.03 3.96 -2.79
CA PHE A 74 1.65 2.60 -3.18
C PHE A 74 1.26 2.61 -4.65
N GLN A 75 1.89 1.76 -5.45
CA GLN A 75 1.70 1.69 -6.89
C GLN A 75 1.17 0.32 -7.31
N ARG A 76 0.18 0.34 -8.21
CA ARG A 76 -0.33 -0.88 -8.83
C ARG A 76 -0.81 -0.62 -10.26
N PRO A 77 -0.65 -1.59 -11.19
CA PRO A 77 -1.35 -1.56 -12.45
C PRO A 77 -2.86 -1.55 -12.21
N LEU A 78 -3.58 -0.69 -12.91
CA LEU A 78 -5.03 -0.66 -12.90
C LEU A 78 -5.55 -1.38 -14.14
N VAL A 79 -6.28 -2.46 -13.94
CA VAL A 79 -6.89 -3.23 -15.02
C VAL A 79 -8.31 -2.75 -15.23
N THR A 80 -8.66 -2.38 -16.45
CA THR A 80 -10.04 -2.03 -16.84
C THR A 80 -10.69 -3.19 -17.62
N ASN A 81 -11.92 -3.49 -17.29
CA ASN A 81 -12.70 -4.51 -17.97
C ASN A 81 -13.33 -3.97 -19.28
N GLY A 82 -12.50 -3.65 -20.27
CA GLY A 82 -12.97 -3.29 -21.61
C GLY A 82 -12.66 -1.85 -22.07
N LYS A 83 -12.89 -1.60 -23.34
CA LYS A 83 -12.48 -0.36 -24.03
C LYS A 83 -13.30 0.89 -23.64
N ASP A 84 -14.47 0.70 -23.05
CA ASP A 84 -15.43 1.78 -22.72
C ASP A 84 -15.80 1.82 -21.23
N ALA A 85 -14.96 1.27 -20.35
CA ALA A 85 -15.21 1.31 -18.94
C ALA A 85 -15.08 2.77 -18.44
N GLY A 86 -16.19 3.42 -18.16
CA GLY A 86 -16.21 4.75 -17.53
C GLY A 86 -15.64 4.77 -16.13
N SER A 87 -15.42 3.60 -15.54
CA SER A 87 -14.81 3.43 -14.22
C SER A 87 -14.02 2.11 -14.12
N ALA A 88 -13.06 2.09 -13.18
CA ALA A 88 -12.36 0.88 -12.76
C ALA A 88 -12.50 0.69 -11.26
N TRP A 89 -12.64 -0.56 -10.84
CA TRP A 89 -12.80 -0.95 -9.44
C TRP A 89 -11.60 -1.75 -8.95
N THR A 90 -11.18 -1.49 -7.74
CA THR A 90 -10.13 -2.25 -7.09
C THR A 90 -10.31 -2.25 -5.58
N THR A 91 -9.78 -3.27 -4.90
CA THR A 91 -9.71 -3.28 -3.43
C THR A 91 -8.39 -2.67 -2.98
N VAL A 92 -8.42 -1.92 -1.88
CA VAL A 92 -7.22 -1.37 -1.26
C VAL A 92 -7.25 -1.59 0.25
N SER A 93 -6.07 -1.89 0.80
CA SER A 93 -5.78 -1.80 2.23
C SER A 93 -4.36 -1.26 2.34
N LEU A 94 -4.19 -0.15 3.03
CA LEU A 94 -2.94 0.60 3.06
C LEU A 94 -2.40 0.65 4.49
N PRO A 95 -1.08 0.61 4.68
CA PRO A 95 -0.48 0.77 6.01
C PRO A 95 -0.40 2.23 6.47
N PHE A 96 -1.01 3.15 5.74
CA PHE A 96 -1.01 4.58 6.00
C PHE A 96 -2.33 5.22 5.55
N VAL A 97 -2.61 6.41 6.07
CA VAL A 97 -3.74 7.24 5.62
C VAL A 97 -3.32 8.01 4.37
N PRO A 98 -3.99 7.82 3.21
CA PRO A 98 -3.61 8.51 1.99
C PRO A 98 -4.11 9.96 1.95
N ASP A 99 -3.39 10.82 1.23
CA ASP A 99 -3.76 12.22 0.95
C ASP A 99 -4.09 12.47 -0.53
N ALA A 100 -3.66 11.60 -1.44
CA ALA A 100 -3.94 11.73 -2.85
C ALA A 100 -4.00 10.39 -3.59
N ILE A 101 -4.88 10.34 -4.60
CA ILE A 101 -5.01 9.22 -5.54
C ILE A 101 -4.77 9.75 -6.94
N LYS A 102 -3.87 9.10 -7.68
CA LYS A 102 -3.44 9.53 -9.02
C LYS A 102 -3.46 8.37 -10.01
N ILE A 103 -3.73 8.67 -11.26
CA ILE A 103 -3.52 7.77 -12.40
C ILE A 103 -2.46 8.38 -13.30
N ASN A 104 -1.40 7.64 -13.61
CA ASN A 104 -0.29 8.12 -14.44
C ASN A 104 0.21 9.51 -14.01
N ASN A 105 0.34 9.71 -12.68
CA ASN A 105 0.75 10.96 -12.02
C ASN A 105 -0.24 12.14 -12.15
N GLN A 106 -1.43 11.94 -12.70
CA GLN A 106 -2.49 12.95 -12.72
C GLN A 106 -3.53 12.66 -11.63
N PRO A 107 -4.11 13.69 -10.98
CA PRO A 107 -5.18 13.49 -10.02
C PRO A 107 -6.31 12.66 -10.64
N ALA A 108 -6.83 11.70 -9.89
CA ALA A 108 -7.91 10.84 -10.33
C ALA A 108 -9.20 11.18 -9.57
N GLU A 109 -10.32 11.27 -10.28
CA GLU A 109 -11.61 11.26 -9.64
C GLU A 109 -11.87 9.86 -9.08
N SER A 110 -12.01 9.78 -7.77
CA SER A 110 -12.13 8.50 -7.08
C SER A 110 -13.19 8.54 -5.99
N HIS A 111 -13.88 7.43 -5.81
CA HIS A 111 -14.78 7.21 -4.69
C HIS A 111 -14.32 6.00 -3.89
N VAL A 112 -14.34 6.15 -2.59
CA VAL A 112 -13.98 5.10 -1.64
C VAL A 112 -15.24 4.59 -0.97
N TYR A 113 -15.33 3.28 -0.83
CA TYR A 113 -16.48 2.62 -0.23
C TYR A 113 -16.01 1.69 0.89
N ASN A 114 -16.63 1.81 2.04
CA ASN A 114 -16.47 0.89 3.17
C ASN A 114 -17.58 -0.15 3.18
N PHE A 115 -17.23 -1.36 3.59
CA PHE A 115 -18.18 -2.45 3.80
C PHE A 115 -19.07 -2.13 5.02
N ILE A 116 -20.37 -2.38 4.89
CA ILE A 116 -21.36 -2.13 5.95
C ILE A 116 -21.90 -3.43 6.52
N HIS A 117 -22.50 -4.25 5.67
CA HIS A 117 -23.09 -5.53 6.07
C HIS A 117 -23.35 -6.43 4.85
N GLU A 118 -23.70 -7.65 5.15
CA GLU A 118 -24.24 -8.60 4.18
C GLU A 118 -25.71 -8.85 4.50
N GLN A 119 -26.55 -8.95 3.47
CA GLN A 119 -27.93 -9.34 3.58
C GLN A 119 -28.34 -10.10 2.30
N GLU A 120 -28.97 -11.26 2.45
CA GLU A 120 -29.49 -12.07 1.33
C GLU A 120 -28.43 -12.38 0.25
N ASN A 121 -27.22 -12.74 0.68
CA ASN A 121 -26.05 -12.97 -0.18
C ASN A 121 -25.61 -11.75 -1.02
N LYS A 122 -25.96 -10.54 -0.57
CA LYS A 122 -25.50 -9.27 -1.17
C LYS A 122 -24.62 -8.52 -0.19
N LEU A 123 -23.52 -7.99 -0.67
CA LEU A 123 -22.62 -7.14 0.11
C LEU A 123 -23.01 -5.68 -0.09
N TYR A 124 -23.18 -4.96 1.00
CA TYR A 124 -23.56 -3.54 0.99
C TYR A 124 -22.36 -2.68 1.39
N PHE A 125 -22.16 -1.61 0.61
CA PHE A 125 -21.08 -0.66 0.81
C PHE A 125 -21.64 0.77 0.81
N ASN A 126 -21.04 1.64 1.63
CA ASN A 126 -21.31 3.07 1.62
C ASN A 126 -20.08 3.84 1.19
N THR A 127 -20.28 4.96 0.52
CA THR A 127 -19.21 5.93 0.25
C THR A 127 -18.66 6.50 1.56
N THR A 128 -17.33 6.67 1.60
CA THR A 128 -16.65 7.34 2.70
C THR A 128 -15.61 8.30 2.16
N GLN A 129 -15.34 9.36 2.89
CA GLN A 129 -14.23 10.27 2.63
C GLN A 129 -13.05 10.03 3.58
N HIS A 130 -13.23 9.17 4.56
CA HIS A 130 -12.21 8.82 5.53
C HIS A 130 -11.65 7.43 5.23
N ILE A 131 -10.36 7.36 4.95
CA ILE A 131 -9.62 6.13 4.80
C ILE A 131 -8.75 5.97 6.04
N GLU A 132 -8.94 4.88 6.75
CA GLU A 132 -8.09 4.51 7.89
C GLU A 132 -7.00 3.53 7.43
N ALA A 133 -5.84 3.60 8.07
CA ALA A 133 -4.79 2.63 7.83
C ALA A 133 -5.26 1.21 8.19
N PHE A 134 -4.86 0.24 7.38
CA PHE A 134 -5.17 -1.20 7.51
C PHE A 134 -6.65 -1.59 7.37
N CYS A 135 -7.52 -0.66 7.08
CA CYS A 135 -8.91 -0.97 6.76
C CYS A 135 -9.05 -1.31 5.27
N PRO A 136 -9.82 -2.34 4.92
CA PRO A 136 -10.09 -2.66 3.54
C PRO A 136 -11.21 -1.79 2.97
N TYR A 137 -11.01 -1.30 1.76
CA TYR A 137 -11.97 -0.49 1.02
C TYR A 137 -12.10 -0.99 -0.41
N LEU A 138 -13.27 -0.73 -1.03
CA LEU A 138 -13.40 -0.69 -2.48
C LEU A 138 -13.08 0.73 -2.95
N LEU A 139 -12.30 0.82 -4.01
CA LEU A 139 -11.93 2.05 -4.67
C LEU A 139 -12.47 2.03 -6.09
N GLU A 140 -13.31 3.01 -6.42
CA GLU A 140 -13.77 3.29 -7.77
C GLU A 140 -12.96 4.46 -8.33
N ILE A 141 -12.37 4.28 -9.50
CA ILE A 141 -11.73 5.34 -10.27
C ILE A 141 -12.66 5.67 -11.44
N ARG A 142 -13.08 6.91 -11.57
CA ARG A 142 -14.01 7.39 -12.59
C ARG A 142 -13.33 8.12 -13.73
N HIS A 143 -14.09 8.33 -14.81
CA HIS A 143 -13.66 9.07 -15.99
C HIS A 143 -12.37 8.57 -16.60
N ILE A 144 -12.23 7.24 -16.67
CA ILE A 144 -11.08 6.63 -17.31
C ILE A 144 -11.29 6.66 -18.82
N HIS A 145 -10.63 7.59 -19.50
CA HIS A 145 -10.66 7.72 -20.97
C HIS A 145 -9.55 6.92 -21.66
N TYR A 146 -8.87 6.02 -20.96
CA TYR A 146 -7.72 5.31 -21.47
C TYR A 146 -8.07 3.90 -21.91
N THR A 147 -7.71 3.60 -23.15
CA THR A 147 -7.92 2.29 -23.81
C THR A 147 -6.74 1.33 -23.65
N THR A 148 -5.73 1.67 -22.85
CA THR A 148 -4.46 0.94 -22.82
C THR A 148 -4.16 0.30 -21.47
N ALA A 149 -3.47 -0.85 -21.53
CA ALA A 149 -3.10 -1.70 -20.41
C ALA A 149 -2.08 -1.10 -19.42
N ASP A 150 -1.66 0.15 -19.61
CA ASP A 150 -0.52 0.75 -18.90
C ASP A 150 -0.92 1.84 -17.90
N MET A 151 -2.11 1.73 -17.32
CA MET A 151 -2.50 2.65 -16.27
C MET A 151 -1.87 2.24 -14.93
N ILE A 152 -1.17 3.17 -14.31
CA ILE A 152 -0.61 3.00 -12.97
C ILE A 152 -1.41 3.84 -11.99
N LEU A 153 -2.10 3.15 -11.08
CA LEU A 153 -2.69 3.76 -9.88
C LEU A 153 -1.56 4.03 -8.89
N THR A 154 -1.46 5.27 -8.45
CA THR A 154 -0.55 5.67 -7.37
C THR A 154 -1.36 6.30 -6.25
N ILE A 155 -1.28 5.72 -5.06
CA ILE A 155 -1.88 6.22 -3.84
C ILE A 155 -0.75 6.81 -2.99
N HIS A 156 -0.90 8.06 -2.61
CA HIS A 156 0.14 8.86 -1.98
C HIS A 156 -0.23 9.22 -0.55
N GLY A 157 0.78 9.28 0.34
CA GLY A 157 0.68 9.82 1.68
C GLY A 157 1.90 10.69 1.99
N LYS A 158 1.66 11.82 2.65
CA LYS A 158 2.68 12.78 3.05
C LYS A 158 2.66 12.99 4.57
N ASP A 159 3.85 12.95 5.19
CA ASP A 159 4.04 13.11 6.63
C ASP A 159 3.11 12.19 7.45
N VAL A 160 3.07 10.90 7.06
CA VAL A 160 2.13 9.92 7.61
C VAL A 160 2.82 8.90 8.49
N GLU A 161 2.11 8.47 9.53
CA GLU A 161 2.50 7.33 10.35
C GLU A 161 2.21 6.03 9.61
N VAL A 162 3.19 5.14 9.60
CA VAL A 162 3.10 3.79 9.05
C VAL A 162 3.21 2.80 10.20
N ASN A 163 2.12 2.12 10.47
CA ASN A 163 1.99 1.22 11.60
C ASN A 163 2.22 -0.24 11.21
N GLN A 164 2.74 -1.02 12.15
CA GLN A 164 2.92 -2.46 12.01
C GLN A 164 1.62 -3.25 12.23
N GLN A 165 0.67 -2.69 12.96
CA GLN A 165 -0.55 -3.40 13.35
C GLN A 165 -1.55 -3.45 12.19
N VAL A 166 -1.86 -4.66 11.76
CA VAL A 166 -3.03 -4.93 10.92
C VAL A 166 -4.28 -4.72 11.77
N LYS A 167 -5.06 -3.69 11.45
CA LYS A 167 -6.39 -3.48 12.02
C LYS A 167 -7.45 -3.96 11.04
N SER A 168 -8.45 -4.55 11.62
CA SER A 168 -9.81 -4.75 11.25
C SER A 168 -10.14 -5.74 10.15
N VAL A 169 -10.86 -6.71 10.63
CA VAL A 169 -11.84 -7.47 9.88
C VAL A 169 -13.14 -6.67 9.93
N LEU A 170 -13.62 -6.19 8.80
CA LEU A 170 -14.98 -5.72 8.67
C LEU A 170 -15.81 -6.93 8.23
N GLY A 171 -16.72 -7.39 9.05
CA GLY A 171 -17.42 -8.65 8.79
C GLY A 171 -18.87 -8.67 9.23
N SER A 172 -19.59 -9.58 8.64
CA SER A 172 -20.87 -10.11 9.12
C SER A 172 -20.65 -11.56 9.57
N ASP A 173 -21.71 -12.22 10.05
CA ASP A 173 -21.64 -13.61 10.49
C ASP A 173 -21.13 -14.58 9.40
N ASN A 174 -21.34 -14.26 8.12
CA ASN A 174 -21.02 -15.12 6.99
C ASN A 174 -19.83 -14.64 6.14
N TYR A 175 -19.48 -13.36 6.19
CA TYR A 175 -18.47 -12.76 5.33
C TYR A 175 -17.56 -11.82 6.09
N ASN A 176 -16.27 -11.92 5.79
CA ASN A 176 -15.26 -11.03 6.32
C ASN A 176 -14.57 -10.28 5.18
N PHE A 177 -14.57 -8.96 5.24
CA PHE A 177 -13.77 -8.13 4.36
C PHE A 177 -12.47 -7.79 5.09
N VAL A 178 -11.38 -8.43 4.70
CA VAL A 178 -10.10 -8.39 5.42
C VAL A 178 -9.07 -7.64 4.60
N GLY A 179 -8.51 -6.58 5.19
CA GLY A 179 -7.35 -5.91 4.64
C GLY A 179 -6.07 -6.68 4.98
N THR A 180 -5.26 -6.97 3.99
CA THR A 180 -3.94 -7.56 4.19
C THR A 180 -2.89 -6.71 3.48
N ILE A 181 -1.75 -6.47 4.15
CA ILE A 181 -0.56 -5.87 3.54
C ILE A 181 0.53 -6.92 3.30
N GLU A 182 0.48 -8.03 4.01
CA GLU A 182 1.36 -9.18 3.79
C GLU A 182 0.71 -10.13 2.78
N GLN A 183 1.54 -10.82 2.00
CA GLN A 183 1.04 -11.82 1.06
C GLN A 183 0.53 -13.03 1.84
N HIS A 184 -0.77 -13.30 1.74
CA HIS A 184 -1.41 -14.49 2.28
C HIS A 184 -1.88 -15.40 1.15
N GLN A 185 -1.78 -16.73 1.36
CA GLN A 185 -2.57 -17.69 0.60
C GLN A 185 -3.83 -17.99 1.43
N PRO A 186 -5.00 -17.47 1.04
CA PRO A 186 -6.22 -17.77 1.75
C PRO A 186 -6.59 -19.25 1.58
N VAL A 187 -6.97 -19.90 2.66
CA VAL A 187 -7.38 -21.32 2.65
C VAL A 187 -8.79 -21.48 2.07
N SER A 188 -9.62 -20.45 2.19
CA SER A 188 -10.94 -20.33 1.56
C SER A 188 -11.26 -18.85 1.43
N ALA A 189 -11.18 -18.30 0.24
CA ALA A 189 -11.52 -16.92 0.00
C ALA A 189 -12.15 -16.73 -1.37
N TYR A 190 -13.11 -15.84 -1.45
CA TYR A 190 -13.59 -15.32 -2.71
C TYR A 190 -12.72 -14.14 -3.09
N LEU A 191 -11.98 -14.27 -4.19
CA LEU A 191 -11.27 -13.15 -4.79
C LEU A 191 -12.24 -12.43 -5.73
N TYR A 192 -12.46 -11.15 -5.49
CA TYR A 192 -13.15 -10.30 -6.44
C TYR A 192 -12.13 -9.90 -7.52
N ASN A 193 -12.32 -10.41 -8.73
CA ASN A 193 -11.56 -10.01 -9.91
C ASN A 193 -12.24 -8.84 -10.60
#